data_10af48ffee935e9d5377531d2a4d67bc
#
_entry.id   10af48ffee935e9d5377531d2a4d67bc
#
_cell.length_a   1.000
_cell.length_b   1.000
_cell.length_c   1.000
_cell.angle_alpha   90.00
_cell.angle_beta   90.00
_cell.angle_gamma   90.00
#
_symmetry.space_group_name_H-M   'P 1'
#
loop_
_entity.id
_entity.type
_entity.pdbx_description
1 polymer ?
#
loop_
_entity_poly.entity_id
_entity_poly.type
_entity_poly.pdbx_seq_one_letter_code
_entity_poly.pdbx_strand_id
1 'polypeptide(L)'
;TGDKSYFLNAYKNTPAIPQSSTWGVFLRVHDELSLEMVDKETREIVYNALIKKGAEFRKGLGVSGRMANFLDNNPDRIEMAFSILLSMPGIPIIYYGDEVGARNNFENAKESAKERFERSKLAKFKLTSYFDSRDINRGAITAKLFYGSSKDYYEFNSKVYKKVKNLIQLRKRLPVMSRGDFTLLKTKSPSNFAYIRSLDDEKILVINTLSNETLIAEITIPMSVVLSAEDNKITSFKNLVNGDDVKVNVSLKNRTMNLRIAPYGVVWLKL
;
A
#
# COMPACT_ATOMS: atom_id res chain seq x y z
N THR A 1 6.87 6.17 8.33
CA THR A 1 6.59 7.20 9.36
C THR A 1 5.19 7.05 9.98
N GLY A 2 4.22 6.47 9.26
CA GLY A 2 2.82 6.42 9.74
C GLY A 2 2.09 7.77 9.65
N ASP A 3 2.60 8.69 8.85
CA ASP A 3 2.06 10.04 8.65
C ASP A 3 1.64 10.23 7.17
N LYS A 4 0.36 10.55 6.96
CA LYS A 4 -0.20 10.80 5.63
C LYS A 4 0.25 12.14 5.00
N SER A 5 0.83 13.05 5.77
CA SER A 5 1.21 14.40 5.27
C SER A 5 2.16 14.33 4.08
N TYR A 6 3.09 13.38 4.09
CA TYR A 6 4.00 13.13 2.95
C TYR A 6 3.24 12.78 1.67
N PHE A 7 2.25 11.88 1.78
CA PHE A 7 1.39 11.55 0.64
C PHE A 7 0.57 12.77 0.19
N LEU A 8 -0.05 13.50 1.14
CA LEU A 8 -0.86 14.67 0.82
C LEU A 8 -0.06 15.75 0.11
N ASN A 9 1.18 15.96 0.54
CA ASN A 9 2.09 16.91 -0.11
C ASN A 9 2.41 16.47 -1.55
N ALA A 10 2.78 15.20 -1.75
CA ALA A 10 3.03 14.66 -3.08
C ALA A 10 1.78 14.75 -3.99
N TYR A 11 0.61 14.39 -3.47
CA TYR A 11 -0.65 14.45 -4.21
C TYR A 11 -1.01 15.85 -4.66
N LYS A 12 -0.87 16.86 -3.78
CA LYS A 12 -1.13 18.27 -4.10
C LYS A 12 -0.21 18.81 -5.19
N ASN A 13 1.03 18.33 -5.24
CA ASN A 13 2.02 18.73 -6.21
C ASN A 13 2.01 17.89 -7.49
N THR A 14 1.15 16.86 -7.56
CA THR A 14 1.00 16.06 -8.78
C THR A 14 0.26 16.87 -9.84
N PRO A 15 0.84 17.04 -11.03
CA PRO A 15 0.21 17.82 -12.09
C PRO A 15 -1.06 17.18 -12.60
N ALA A 16 -1.99 17.99 -13.09
CA ALA A 16 -3.15 17.50 -13.83
C ALA A 16 -2.69 16.81 -15.12
N ILE A 17 -3.40 15.75 -15.48
CA ILE A 17 -3.17 15.01 -16.73
C ILE A 17 -4.37 15.18 -17.67
N PRO A 18 -4.22 15.00 -18.99
CA PRO A 18 -5.31 15.03 -19.94
C PRO A 18 -6.43 14.02 -19.55
N GLN A 19 -7.68 14.33 -19.87
CA GLN A 19 -8.82 13.44 -19.60
C GLN A 19 -8.71 12.06 -20.26
N SER A 20 -8.00 11.96 -21.39
CA SER A 20 -7.72 10.71 -22.08
C SER A 20 -6.62 9.87 -21.44
N SER A 21 -6.01 10.35 -20.36
CA SER A 21 -4.89 9.70 -19.69
C SER A 21 -5.26 9.26 -18.29
N THR A 22 -4.50 8.30 -17.76
CA THR A 22 -4.64 7.87 -16.36
C THR A 22 -3.28 7.50 -15.78
N TRP A 23 -3.16 7.58 -14.46
CA TRP A 23 -1.95 7.19 -13.77
C TRP A 23 -1.84 5.67 -13.64
N GLY A 24 -0.64 5.12 -13.90
CA GLY A 24 -0.25 3.80 -13.41
C GLY A 24 0.24 3.94 -11.97
N VAL A 25 -0.46 3.32 -11.01
CA VAL A 25 -0.16 3.45 -9.58
C VAL A 25 0.39 2.14 -9.06
N PHE A 26 1.51 2.18 -8.35
CA PHE A 26 2.14 1.00 -7.75
C PHE A 26 2.75 1.33 -6.39
N LEU A 27 2.85 0.33 -5.51
CA LEU A 27 3.57 0.46 -4.24
C LEU A 27 5.07 0.34 -4.47
N ARG A 28 5.46 -0.62 -5.30
CA ARG A 28 6.82 -0.86 -5.79
C ARG A 28 6.78 -1.81 -6.99
N VAL A 29 7.89 -1.90 -7.71
CA VAL A 29 8.08 -2.79 -8.85
C VAL A 29 9.44 -3.51 -8.76
N HIS A 30 10.01 -3.95 -9.88
CA HIS A 30 11.25 -4.72 -9.95
C HIS A 30 12.53 -3.93 -9.60
N ASP A 31 12.46 -2.61 -9.59
CA ASP A 31 13.60 -1.74 -9.26
C ASP A 31 13.70 -1.47 -7.75
N GLU A 32 14.72 -0.77 -7.35
CA GLU A 32 14.85 -0.24 -5.99
C GLU A 32 13.75 0.79 -5.69
N LEU A 33 13.53 1.07 -4.43
CA LEU A 33 12.86 2.30 -4.02
C LEU A 33 13.87 3.42 -4.17
N SER A 34 13.78 4.16 -5.29
CA SER A 34 14.66 5.29 -5.57
C SER A 34 14.38 6.45 -4.64
N LEU A 35 15.42 7.00 -4.04
CA LEU A 35 15.37 8.15 -3.14
C LEU A 35 16.10 9.37 -3.74
N GLU A 36 16.43 9.31 -5.03
CA GLU A 36 17.14 10.39 -5.73
C GLU A 36 16.29 11.65 -5.87
N MET A 37 14.97 11.47 -6.00
CA MET A 37 14.02 12.55 -6.30
C MET A 37 13.44 13.23 -5.04
N VAL A 38 13.81 12.77 -3.85
CA VAL A 38 13.38 13.38 -2.59
C VAL A 38 14.51 14.21 -1.98
N ASP A 39 14.17 15.18 -1.12
CA ASP A 39 15.15 15.97 -0.38
C ASP A 39 16.01 15.10 0.56
N LYS A 40 17.11 15.66 1.03
CA LYS A 40 18.10 14.93 1.83
C LYS A 40 17.50 14.39 3.14
N GLU A 41 16.69 15.17 3.83
CA GLU A 41 16.08 14.79 5.11
C GLU A 41 15.11 13.62 4.94
N THR A 42 14.21 13.72 3.98
CA THR A 42 13.27 12.63 3.61
C THR A 42 14.04 11.38 3.20
N ARG A 43 15.13 11.52 2.43
CA ARG A 43 15.99 10.40 2.03
C ARG A 43 16.58 9.68 3.22
N GLU A 44 17.16 10.40 4.17
CA GLU A 44 17.77 9.82 5.37
C GLU A 44 16.74 9.08 6.23
N ILE A 45 15.56 9.67 6.43
CA ILE A 45 14.46 9.05 7.18
C ILE A 45 14.06 7.72 6.54
N VAL A 46 13.79 7.71 5.23
CA VAL A 46 13.32 6.51 4.52
C VAL A 46 14.43 5.47 4.42
N TYR A 47 15.66 5.87 4.09
CA TYR A 47 16.80 4.98 4.00
C TYR A 47 17.04 4.25 5.33
N ASN A 48 17.14 4.98 6.43
CA ASN A 48 17.37 4.41 7.76
C ASN A 48 16.25 3.47 8.22
N ALA A 49 15.00 3.75 7.83
CA ALA A 49 13.87 2.90 8.13
C ALA A 49 13.87 1.56 7.35
N LEU A 50 14.45 1.54 6.14
CA LEU A 50 14.30 0.42 5.22
C LEU A 50 15.58 -0.38 4.98
N ILE A 51 16.77 0.19 5.21
CA ILE A 51 18.03 -0.49 4.88
C ILE A 51 18.21 -1.82 5.60
N LYS A 52 17.75 -1.94 6.83
CA LYS A 52 17.79 -3.20 7.60
C LYS A 52 16.84 -4.28 7.06
N LYS A 53 15.92 -3.89 6.19
CA LYS A 53 14.86 -4.74 5.61
C LYS A 53 15.10 -5.08 4.14
N GLY A 54 16.17 -4.55 3.55
CA GLY A 54 16.51 -4.70 2.14
C GLY A 54 17.99 -4.69 1.88
N ALA A 55 18.39 -4.20 0.73
CA ALA A 55 19.78 -4.02 0.33
C ALA A 55 20.00 -2.62 -0.24
N GLU A 56 21.17 -2.06 0.04
CA GLU A 56 21.58 -0.75 -0.43
C GLU A 56 21.66 -0.69 -1.96
N PHE A 57 21.18 0.41 -2.53
CA PHE A 57 21.35 0.74 -3.93
C PHE A 57 22.08 2.07 -4.09
N ARG A 58 23.16 2.06 -4.90
CA ARG A 58 23.97 3.24 -5.28
C ARG A 58 24.34 4.16 -4.10
N LYS A 59 24.97 3.60 -3.07
CA LYS A 59 25.49 4.36 -1.91
C LYS A 59 24.42 5.24 -1.23
N GLY A 60 23.28 4.65 -0.90
CA GLY A 60 22.20 5.34 -0.19
C GLY A 60 21.18 6.08 -1.06
N LEU A 61 21.31 6.04 -2.39
CA LEU A 61 20.34 6.64 -3.29
C LEU A 61 19.08 5.82 -3.49
N GLY A 62 19.01 4.63 -2.90
CA GLY A 62 17.83 3.77 -2.92
C GLY A 62 18.00 2.55 -2.02
N VAL A 63 16.91 1.84 -1.81
CA VAL A 63 16.85 0.56 -1.10
C VAL A 63 16.08 -0.46 -1.94
N SER A 64 16.73 -1.58 -2.24
CA SER A 64 16.09 -2.72 -2.91
C SER A 64 15.48 -3.66 -1.86
N GLY A 65 14.34 -4.26 -2.17
CA GLY A 65 13.71 -5.21 -1.28
C GLY A 65 12.25 -5.49 -1.67
N ARG A 66 11.67 -6.57 -1.20
CA ARG A 66 10.25 -6.91 -1.38
C ARG A 66 9.37 -6.08 -0.46
N MET A 67 8.16 -5.79 -0.89
CA MET A 67 7.17 -5.04 -0.11
C MET A 67 6.90 -5.70 1.25
N ALA A 68 6.79 -7.02 1.30
CA ALA A 68 6.57 -7.74 2.56
C ALA A 68 7.67 -7.45 3.59
N ASN A 69 8.94 -7.41 3.17
CA ASN A 69 10.06 -7.07 4.06
C ASN A 69 9.97 -5.61 4.54
N PHE A 70 9.66 -4.67 3.64
CA PHE A 70 9.51 -3.26 4.01
C PHE A 70 8.36 -3.01 4.99
N LEU A 71 7.32 -3.85 4.93
CA LEU A 71 6.15 -3.80 5.80
C LEU A 71 6.24 -4.81 6.97
N ASP A 72 7.46 -5.18 7.40
CA ASP A 72 7.76 -6.02 8.56
C ASP A 72 7.13 -7.43 8.49
N ASN A 73 6.85 -7.92 7.29
CA ASN A 73 6.11 -9.18 7.07
C ASN A 73 4.79 -9.24 7.88
N ASN A 74 4.13 -8.09 8.05
CA ASN A 74 2.86 -7.99 8.75
C ASN A 74 1.70 -8.03 7.73
N PRO A 75 0.81 -9.06 7.76
CA PRO A 75 -0.28 -9.21 6.79
C PRO A 75 -1.28 -8.06 6.82
N ASP A 76 -1.54 -7.45 7.98
CA ASP A 76 -2.51 -6.35 8.11
C ASP A 76 -1.91 -5.06 7.53
N ARG A 77 -0.62 -4.84 7.75
CA ARG A 77 0.10 -3.71 7.15
C ARG A 77 0.20 -3.84 5.62
N ILE A 78 0.34 -5.07 5.12
CA ILE A 78 0.30 -5.35 3.68
C ILE A 78 -1.10 -5.12 3.13
N GLU A 79 -2.16 -5.59 3.81
CA GLU A 79 -3.54 -5.33 3.43
C GLU A 79 -3.84 -3.83 3.35
N MET A 80 -3.41 -3.07 4.35
CA MET A 80 -3.57 -1.61 4.37
C MET A 80 -2.89 -0.94 3.17
N ALA A 81 -1.67 -1.36 2.83
CA ALA A 81 -0.97 -0.83 1.67
C ALA A 81 -1.70 -1.18 0.35
N PHE A 82 -2.18 -2.42 0.20
CA PHE A 82 -3.00 -2.82 -0.95
C PHE A 82 -4.37 -2.14 -0.97
N SER A 83 -4.97 -1.87 0.19
CA SER A 83 -6.21 -1.10 0.25
C SER A 83 -6.02 0.28 -0.34
N ILE A 84 -4.94 0.97 0.01
CA ILE A 84 -4.60 2.27 -0.58
C ILE A 84 -4.42 2.12 -2.09
N LEU A 85 -3.55 1.20 -2.54
CA LEU A 85 -3.30 0.96 -3.98
C LEU A 85 -4.57 0.70 -4.77
N LEU A 86 -5.44 -0.17 -4.26
CA LEU A 86 -6.62 -0.66 -4.98
C LEU A 86 -7.84 0.27 -4.87
N SER A 87 -7.81 1.29 -4.02
CA SER A 87 -8.88 2.29 -3.91
C SER A 87 -8.48 3.68 -4.40
N MET A 88 -7.20 3.94 -4.66
CA MET A 88 -6.74 5.16 -5.30
C MET A 88 -7.21 5.25 -6.77
N PRO A 89 -7.35 6.49 -7.32
CA PRO A 89 -7.54 6.69 -8.75
C PRO A 89 -6.38 6.13 -9.57
N GLY A 90 -6.67 5.67 -10.78
CA GLY A 90 -5.67 5.15 -11.71
C GLY A 90 -5.73 3.63 -11.89
N ILE A 91 -4.77 3.09 -12.65
CA ILE A 91 -4.61 1.67 -12.91
C ILE A 91 -3.62 1.10 -11.90
N PRO A 92 -4.06 0.23 -10.96
CA PRO A 92 -3.17 -0.37 -10.00
C PRO A 92 -2.26 -1.41 -10.68
N ILE A 93 -0.96 -1.26 -10.49
CA ILE A 93 0.05 -2.21 -10.97
C ILE A 93 0.55 -3.01 -9.76
N ILE A 94 0.39 -4.31 -9.81
CA ILE A 94 0.86 -5.25 -8.78
C ILE A 94 2.11 -5.94 -9.29
N TYR A 95 3.21 -5.82 -8.55
CA TYR A 95 4.42 -6.54 -8.87
C TYR A 95 4.28 -8.00 -8.44
N TYR A 96 4.64 -8.92 -9.35
CA TYR A 96 4.47 -10.36 -9.12
C TYR A 96 5.09 -10.82 -7.79
N GLY A 97 4.35 -11.62 -7.04
CA GLY A 97 4.74 -12.14 -5.75
C GLY A 97 4.37 -11.25 -4.56
N ASP A 98 4.10 -9.95 -4.75
CA ASP A 98 3.67 -9.08 -3.66
C ASP A 98 2.27 -9.49 -3.17
N GLU A 99 1.42 -10.00 -4.08
CA GLU A 99 0.08 -10.52 -3.78
C GLU A 99 0.08 -11.77 -2.88
N VAL A 100 1.21 -12.42 -2.75
CA VAL A 100 1.41 -13.57 -1.86
C VAL A 100 2.41 -13.28 -0.74
N GLY A 101 2.84 -12.03 -0.60
CA GLY A 101 3.81 -11.63 0.42
C GLY A 101 5.21 -12.21 0.22
N ALA A 102 5.66 -12.34 -1.03
CA ALA A 102 7.01 -12.82 -1.33
C ALA A 102 8.07 -11.96 -0.63
N ARG A 103 9.08 -12.62 -0.07
CA ARG A 103 10.18 -12.01 0.68
C ARG A 103 11.44 -11.89 -0.18
N ASN A 104 12.39 -11.09 0.30
CA ASN A 104 13.71 -10.96 -0.32
C ASN A 104 14.38 -12.33 -0.52
N ASN A 105 14.95 -12.52 -1.71
CA ASN A 105 15.67 -13.73 -2.06
C ASN A 105 17.15 -13.40 -2.32
N PHE A 106 17.98 -13.46 -1.27
CA PHE A 106 19.41 -13.19 -1.36
C PHE A 106 20.18 -14.26 -2.12
N GLU A 107 19.67 -15.51 -2.16
CA GLU A 107 20.30 -16.58 -2.94
C GLU A 107 20.17 -16.29 -4.43
N ASN A 108 18.99 -15.85 -4.90
CA ASN A 108 18.82 -15.40 -6.28
C ASN A 108 19.82 -14.29 -6.65
N ALA A 109 20.05 -13.33 -5.77
CA ALA A 109 21.02 -12.26 -6.04
C ALA A 109 22.46 -12.78 -6.15
N LYS A 110 22.85 -13.78 -5.34
CA LYS A 110 24.16 -14.44 -5.43
C LYS A 110 24.30 -15.23 -6.73
N GLU A 111 23.29 -16.01 -7.10
CA GLU A 111 23.27 -16.79 -8.34
C GLU A 111 23.36 -15.87 -9.57
N SER A 112 22.56 -14.81 -9.61
CA SER A 112 22.59 -13.80 -10.68
C SER A 112 23.96 -13.11 -10.78
N ALA A 113 24.60 -12.81 -9.66
CA ALA A 113 25.94 -12.22 -9.64
C ALA A 113 26.99 -13.22 -10.20
N LYS A 114 26.89 -14.49 -9.85
CA LYS A 114 27.75 -15.55 -10.38
C LYS A 114 27.59 -15.71 -11.90
N GLU A 115 26.35 -15.73 -12.38
CA GLU A 115 26.07 -15.80 -13.83
C GLU A 115 26.67 -14.60 -14.58
N ARG A 116 26.51 -13.37 -14.06
CA ARG A 116 27.11 -12.17 -14.67
C ARG A 116 28.64 -12.27 -14.71
N PHE A 117 29.25 -12.79 -13.64
CA PHE A 117 30.70 -13.01 -13.59
C PHE A 117 31.15 -13.98 -14.69
N GLU A 118 30.48 -15.13 -14.83
CA GLU A 118 30.85 -16.11 -15.87
C GLU A 118 30.64 -15.53 -17.29
N ARG A 119 29.54 -14.84 -17.54
CA ARG A 119 29.29 -14.16 -18.82
C ARG A 119 30.35 -13.09 -19.12
N SER A 120 30.84 -12.35 -18.12
CA SER A 120 31.86 -11.33 -18.30
C SER A 120 33.20 -11.89 -18.73
N LYS A 121 33.56 -13.10 -18.27
CA LYS A 121 34.76 -13.82 -18.73
C LYS A 121 34.67 -14.13 -20.21
N LEU A 122 33.52 -14.63 -20.69
CA LEU A 122 33.29 -14.94 -22.11
C LEU A 122 33.31 -13.71 -22.99
N ALA A 123 32.73 -12.61 -22.53
CA ALA A 123 32.64 -11.34 -23.27
C ALA A 123 33.92 -10.49 -23.22
N LYS A 124 34.96 -10.93 -22.49
CA LYS A 124 36.24 -10.22 -22.33
C LYS A 124 36.12 -8.76 -21.82
N PHE A 125 35.05 -8.44 -21.07
CA PHE A 125 34.91 -7.14 -20.43
C PHE A 125 34.73 -7.31 -18.92
N LYS A 126 35.16 -6.28 -18.15
CA LYS A 126 34.99 -6.25 -16.69
C LYS A 126 33.81 -5.34 -16.34
N LEU A 127 32.86 -5.86 -15.56
CA LEU A 127 31.91 -5.04 -14.84
C LEU A 127 32.53 -4.48 -13.56
N THR A 128 32.13 -3.29 -13.15
CA THR A 128 32.55 -2.67 -11.89
C THR A 128 31.97 -3.43 -10.67
N SER A 129 30.82 -4.07 -10.85
CA SER A 129 30.20 -4.95 -9.86
C SER A 129 29.37 -6.01 -10.58
N TYR A 130 29.39 -7.22 -10.08
CA TYR A 130 28.52 -8.32 -10.52
C TYR A 130 27.24 -8.41 -9.67
N PHE A 131 27.25 -7.85 -8.48
CA PHE A 131 26.11 -7.82 -7.58
C PHE A 131 25.20 -6.64 -7.94
N ASP A 132 23.91 -6.93 -8.18
CA ASP A 132 22.85 -5.94 -8.29
C ASP A 132 21.88 -6.17 -7.13
N SER A 133 21.75 -5.20 -6.23
CA SER A 133 20.89 -5.31 -5.06
C SER A 133 19.42 -5.57 -5.41
N ARG A 134 18.98 -5.20 -6.61
CA ARG A 134 17.62 -5.42 -7.10
C ARG A 134 17.29 -6.89 -7.33
N ASP A 135 18.27 -7.74 -7.52
CA ASP A 135 18.03 -9.17 -7.74
C ASP A 135 17.43 -9.89 -6.53
N ILE A 136 17.55 -9.30 -5.32
CA ILE A 136 16.86 -9.85 -4.14
C ILE A 136 15.34 -9.86 -4.28
N ASN A 137 14.78 -9.03 -5.17
CA ASN A 137 13.34 -8.92 -5.40
C ASN A 137 12.90 -9.43 -6.78
N ARG A 138 13.83 -9.94 -7.62
CA ARG A 138 13.56 -10.38 -8.99
C ARG A 138 13.49 -11.91 -9.17
N GLY A 139 13.75 -12.69 -8.13
CA GLY A 139 13.73 -14.15 -8.20
C GLY A 139 12.36 -14.73 -8.56
N ALA A 140 12.36 -15.90 -9.20
CA ALA A 140 11.14 -16.62 -9.54
C ALA A 140 10.29 -16.93 -8.29
N ILE A 141 8.97 -16.83 -8.43
CA ILE A 141 8.03 -17.28 -7.40
C ILE A 141 7.74 -18.77 -7.66
N THR A 142 8.47 -19.61 -6.95
CA THR A 142 8.29 -21.07 -7.03
C THR A 142 7.17 -21.53 -6.11
N ALA A 143 6.64 -22.74 -6.34
CA ALA A 143 5.71 -23.39 -5.42
C ALA A 143 6.26 -23.44 -3.99
N LYS A 144 7.57 -23.66 -3.81
CA LYS A 144 8.24 -23.64 -2.52
C LYS A 144 8.18 -22.26 -1.85
N LEU A 145 8.29 -21.16 -2.60
CA LEU A 145 8.13 -19.80 -2.08
C LEU A 145 6.67 -19.51 -1.71
N PHE A 146 5.71 -20.06 -2.45
CA PHE A 146 4.29 -19.88 -2.16
C PHE A 146 3.84 -20.73 -0.97
N TYR A 147 4.17 -22.02 -0.98
CA TYR A 147 3.78 -22.96 0.09
C TYR A 147 4.71 -22.87 1.32
N GLY A 148 5.84 -22.18 1.18
CA GLY A 148 6.82 -21.96 2.24
C GLY A 148 7.72 -23.15 2.53
N SER A 149 8.81 -22.87 3.23
CA SER A 149 9.71 -23.88 3.80
C SER A 149 9.28 -24.30 5.21
N SER A 150 8.29 -23.61 5.79
CA SER A 150 7.73 -23.88 7.10
C SER A 150 6.23 -23.58 7.14
N LYS A 151 5.52 -24.15 8.14
CA LYS A 151 4.10 -23.89 8.37
C LYS A 151 3.80 -22.41 8.56
N ASP A 152 4.61 -21.70 9.30
CA ASP A 152 4.44 -20.26 9.56
C ASP A 152 4.54 -19.40 8.29
N TYR A 153 5.44 -19.77 7.38
CA TYR A 153 5.58 -19.08 6.11
C TYR A 153 4.36 -19.29 5.20
N TYR A 154 3.84 -20.52 5.16
CA TYR A 154 2.62 -20.86 4.44
C TYR A 154 1.40 -20.11 4.99
N GLU A 155 1.24 -20.07 6.31
CA GLU A 155 0.14 -19.35 6.96
C GLU A 155 0.19 -17.85 6.66
N PHE A 156 1.38 -17.26 6.73
CA PHE A 156 1.60 -15.86 6.35
C PHE A 156 1.19 -15.60 4.90
N ASN A 157 1.73 -16.37 3.95
CA ASN A 157 1.44 -16.20 2.52
C ASN A 157 -0.04 -16.40 2.21
N SER A 158 -0.67 -17.39 2.84
CA SER A 158 -2.11 -17.66 2.69
C SER A 158 -2.97 -16.50 3.21
N LYS A 159 -2.58 -15.88 4.33
CA LYS A 159 -3.27 -14.68 4.87
C LYS A 159 -3.14 -13.50 3.91
N VAL A 160 -1.93 -13.20 3.45
CA VAL A 160 -1.68 -12.10 2.49
C VAL A 160 -2.47 -12.33 1.21
N TYR A 161 -2.38 -13.52 0.63
CA TYR A 161 -3.11 -13.86 -0.60
C TYR A 161 -4.62 -13.65 -0.46
N LYS A 162 -5.23 -14.15 0.62
CA LYS A 162 -6.67 -14.00 0.86
C LYS A 162 -7.07 -12.53 0.96
N LYS A 163 -6.31 -11.72 1.70
CA LYS A 163 -6.56 -10.29 1.89
C LYS A 163 -6.46 -9.53 0.56
N VAL A 164 -5.37 -9.72 -0.18
CA VAL A 164 -5.15 -9.05 -1.47
C VAL A 164 -6.18 -9.49 -2.52
N LYS A 165 -6.46 -10.79 -2.62
CA LYS A 165 -7.50 -11.33 -3.52
C LYS A 165 -8.86 -10.69 -3.26
N ASN A 166 -9.24 -10.56 -1.99
CA ASN A 166 -10.51 -9.94 -1.61
C ASN A 166 -10.58 -8.47 -2.04
N LEU A 167 -9.55 -7.68 -1.79
CA LEU A 167 -9.49 -6.27 -2.22
C LEU A 167 -9.54 -6.12 -3.75
N ILE A 168 -8.87 -7.00 -4.51
CA ILE A 168 -8.96 -7.03 -5.97
C ILE A 168 -10.40 -7.33 -6.43
N GLN A 169 -11.05 -8.31 -5.80
CA GLN A 169 -12.43 -8.66 -6.11
C GLN A 169 -13.40 -7.53 -5.78
N LEU A 170 -13.20 -6.82 -4.65
CA LEU A 170 -13.98 -5.64 -4.30
C LEU A 170 -13.82 -4.54 -5.34
N ARG A 171 -12.58 -4.19 -5.73
CA ARG A 171 -12.36 -3.19 -6.77
C ARG A 171 -13.04 -3.56 -8.09
N LYS A 172 -13.03 -4.84 -8.48
CA LYS A 172 -13.70 -5.30 -9.71
C LYS A 172 -15.22 -5.18 -9.64
N ARG A 173 -15.81 -5.40 -8.45
CA ARG A 173 -17.28 -5.33 -8.25
C ARG A 173 -17.80 -3.93 -8.03
N LEU A 174 -16.95 -2.97 -7.67
CA LEU A 174 -17.30 -1.59 -7.35
C LEU A 174 -16.74 -0.65 -8.44
N PRO A 175 -17.54 -0.33 -9.48
CA PRO A 175 -17.13 0.59 -10.56
C PRO A 175 -16.62 1.94 -10.04
N VAL A 176 -17.15 2.40 -8.91
CA VAL A 176 -16.72 3.63 -8.23
C VAL A 176 -15.22 3.61 -7.87
N MET A 177 -14.62 2.45 -7.64
CA MET A 177 -13.18 2.34 -7.33
C MET A 177 -12.29 2.56 -8.56
N SER A 178 -12.79 2.29 -9.76
CA SER A 178 -12.04 2.47 -11.01
C SER A 178 -12.35 3.78 -11.73
N ARG A 179 -13.60 4.24 -11.70
CA ARG A 179 -14.07 5.39 -12.48
C ARG A 179 -14.54 6.57 -11.65
N GLY A 180 -14.75 6.36 -10.33
CA GLY A 180 -15.29 7.40 -9.45
C GLY A 180 -14.29 8.53 -9.17
N ASP A 181 -14.84 9.67 -8.80
CA ASP A 181 -14.11 10.81 -8.29
C ASP A 181 -13.39 10.46 -6.97
N PHE A 182 -12.39 11.26 -6.63
CA PHE A 182 -11.58 11.09 -5.44
C PHE A 182 -11.59 12.36 -4.60
N THR A 183 -12.14 12.28 -3.40
CA THR A 183 -12.22 13.40 -2.46
C THR A 183 -11.48 13.07 -1.17
N LEU A 184 -10.35 13.73 -0.94
CA LEU A 184 -9.61 13.63 0.32
C LEU A 184 -10.40 14.22 1.48
N LEU A 185 -10.36 13.55 2.63
CA LEU A 185 -11.05 13.99 3.85
C LEU A 185 -10.06 14.49 4.90
N LYS A 186 -10.51 15.47 5.68
CA LYS A 186 -9.77 15.90 6.87
C LYS A 186 -9.96 14.87 7.97
N THR A 187 -8.87 14.47 8.60
CA THR A 187 -8.87 13.62 9.78
C THR A 187 -8.04 14.26 10.88
N LYS A 188 -8.42 14.07 12.14
CA LYS A 188 -7.72 14.64 13.29
C LYS A 188 -6.32 14.04 13.46
N SER A 189 -6.20 12.72 13.34
CA SER A 189 -4.90 12.04 13.42
C SER A 189 -4.17 12.07 12.08
N PRO A 190 -2.86 12.34 12.05
CA PRO A 190 -2.03 12.22 10.85
C PRO A 190 -1.91 10.78 10.37
N SER A 191 -2.12 9.79 11.25
CA SER A 191 -2.06 8.37 10.91
C SER A 191 -3.35 7.81 10.31
N ASN A 192 -4.45 8.57 10.30
CA ASN A 192 -5.69 8.15 9.64
C ASN A 192 -5.76 8.77 8.25
N PHE A 193 -5.72 7.93 7.22
CA PHE A 193 -5.84 8.33 5.83
C PHE A 193 -7.24 7.97 5.32
N ALA A 194 -8.06 9.00 5.08
CA ALA A 194 -9.45 8.84 4.70
C ALA A 194 -9.80 9.65 3.44
N TYR A 195 -10.64 9.08 2.60
CA TYR A 195 -11.16 9.69 1.37
C TYR A 195 -12.47 9.04 0.94
N ILE A 196 -13.21 9.73 0.08
CA ILE A 196 -14.40 9.20 -0.57
C ILE A 196 -14.11 8.94 -2.04
N ARG A 197 -14.57 7.79 -2.53
CA ARG A 197 -14.76 7.51 -3.95
C ARG A 197 -16.23 7.68 -4.27
N SER A 198 -16.56 8.45 -5.32
CA SER A 198 -17.95 8.73 -5.71
C SER A 198 -18.15 8.57 -7.21
N LEU A 199 -19.21 7.86 -7.58
CA LEU A 199 -19.65 7.67 -8.96
C LEU A 199 -21.17 7.68 -8.96
N ASP A 200 -21.77 8.64 -9.62
CA ASP A 200 -23.20 8.88 -9.59
C ASP A 200 -23.69 8.98 -8.11
N ASP A 201 -24.66 8.16 -7.71
CA ASP A 201 -25.17 8.11 -6.34
C ASP A 201 -24.35 7.21 -5.41
N GLU A 202 -23.42 6.40 -5.95
CA GLU A 202 -22.60 5.50 -5.13
C GLU A 202 -21.44 6.25 -4.49
N LYS A 203 -21.33 6.15 -3.16
CA LYS A 203 -20.23 6.73 -2.38
C LYS A 203 -19.64 5.71 -1.46
N ILE A 204 -18.33 5.51 -1.57
CA ILE A 204 -17.57 4.62 -0.69
C ILE A 204 -16.57 5.45 0.11
N LEU A 205 -16.74 5.45 1.42
CA LEU A 205 -15.77 5.99 2.36
C LEU A 205 -14.68 4.95 2.60
N VAL A 206 -13.45 5.30 2.28
CA VAL A 206 -12.26 4.48 2.53
C VAL A 206 -11.45 5.09 3.65
N ILE A 207 -11.11 4.29 4.65
CA ILE A 207 -10.28 4.68 5.78
C ILE A 207 -9.18 3.65 5.97
N ASN A 208 -7.93 4.10 6.04
CA ASN A 208 -6.76 3.28 6.34
C ASN A 208 -6.02 3.89 7.54
N THR A 209 -5.73 3.08 8.53
CA THR A 209 -4.88 3.51 9.65
C THR A 209 -3.43 3.11 9.38
N LEU A 210 -2.52 4.10 9.40
CA LEU A 210 -1.07 3.92 9.20
C LEU A 210 -0.34 3.60 10.52
N SER A 211 -1.08 3.54 11.63
CA SER A 211 -0.56 3.29 12.99
C SER A 211 -0.57 1.80 13.33
N ASN A 212 0.39 1.40 14.16
CA ASN A 212 0.41 0.10 14.82
C ASN A 212 -0.42 0.05 16.12
N GLU A 213 -1.19 1.10 16.40
CA GLU A 213 -2.07 1.20 17.55
C GLU A 213 -3.52 1.30 17.13
N THR A 214 -4.42 0.90 18.03
CA THR A 214 -5.86 1.15 17.86
C THR A 214 -6.14 2.63 18.03
N LEU A 215 -6.76 3.25 17.03
CA LEU A 215 -7.09 4.68 17.05
C LEU A 215 -8.60 4.92 16.92
N ILE A 216 -9.04 6.07 17.39
CA ILE A 216 -10.33 6.65 17.02
C ILE A 216 -10.09 7.54 15.80
N ALA A 217 -10.68 7.17 14.67
CA ALA A 217 -10.68 8.01 13.48
C ALA A 217 -11.81 9.03 13.60
N GLU A 218 -11.46 10.30 13.74
CA GLU A 218 -12.38 11.43 13.61
C GLU A 218 -12.21 12.01 12.22
N ILE A 219 -13.29 11.96 11.43
CA ILE A 219 -13.27 12.28 10.00
C ILE A 219 -14.31 13.36 9.73
N THR A 220 -13.91 14.44 9.07
CA THR A 220 -14.82 15.49 8.62
C THR A 220 -15.45 15.11 7.26
N ILE A 221 -16.76 15.08 7.19
CA ILE A 221 -17.52 14.73 5.99
C ILE A 221 -17.96 15.99 5.24
N PRO A 222 -17.71 16.09 3.93
CA PRO A 222 -18.12 17.24 3.12
C PRO A 222 -19.64 17.46 3.09
N MET A 223 -20.08 18.69 2.89
CA MET A 223 -21.50 19.03 2.76
C MET A 223 -22.18 18.34 1.58
N SER A 224 -21.45 18.03 0.52
CA SER A 224 -21.95 17.30 -0.66
C SER A 224 -22.32 15.84 -0.39
N VAL A 225 -21.98 15.31 0.79
CA VAL A 225 -22.31 13.93 1.18
C VAL A 225 -23.50 13.96 2.13
N VAL A 226 -24.58 13.34 1.70
CA VAL A 226 -25.76 13.10 2.55
C VAL A 226 -25.48 11.86 3.40
N LEU A 227 -25.63 11.98 4.71
CA LEU A 227 -25.47 10.87 5.64
C LEU A 227 -26.86 10.39 6.08
N SER A 228 -27.18 9.14 5.80
CA SER A 228 -28.40 8.49 6.28
C SER A 228 -28.19 8.00 7.73
N ALA A 229 -28.08 8.96 8.65
CA ALA A 229 -27.83 8.68 10.07
C ALA A 229 -28.56 9.70 10.93
N GLU A 230 -28.88 9.33 12.17
CA GLU A 230 -29.42 10.27 13.15
C GLU A 230 -28.28 11.02 13.87
N ASP A 231 -28.51 12.31 14.20
CA ASP A 231 -27.47 13.12 14.84
C ASP A 231 -27.10 12.57 16.22
N ASN A 232 -25.78 12.50 16.48
CA ASN A 232 -25.19 12.00 17.71
C ASN A 232 -25.62 10.57 18.13
N LYS A 233 -26.11 9.77 17.15
CA LYS A 233 -26.38 8.34 17.38
C LYS A 233 -25.30 7.45 16.76
N ILE A 234 -25.13 6.30 17.39
CA ILE A 234 -24.27 5.22 16.87
C ILE A 234 -25.02 4.51 15.76
N THR A 235 -24.52 4.61 14.54
CA THR A 235 -25.00 3.90 13.37
C THR A 235 -24.06 2.76 13.02
N SER A 236 -24.60 1.61 12.66
CA SER A 236 -23.80 0.47 12.21
C SER A 236 -23.69 0.44 10.70
N PHE A 237 -22.48 0.39 10.18
CA PHE A 237 -22.18 0.22 8.75
C PHE A 237 -21.46 -1.12 8.52
N LYS A 238 -21.72 -1.76 7.39
CA LYS A 238 -20.95 -2.92 6.97
C LYS A 238 -19.61 -2.52 6.37
N ASN A 239 -18.52 -3.05 6.93
CA ASN A 239 -17.22 -2.96 6.28
C ASN A 239 -17.18 -3.90 5.07
N LEU A 240 -17.12 -3.35 3.88
CA LEU A 240 -17.11 -4.12 2.63
C LEU A 240 -15.90 -5.07 2.51
N VAL A 241 -14.81 -4.77 3.23
CA VAL A 241 -13.57 -5.56 3.16
C VAL A 241 -13.70 -6.91 3.84
N ASN A 242 -14.34 -6.96 5.02
CA ASN A 242 -14.41 -8.18 5.83
C ASN A 242 -15.83 -8.59 6.24
N GLY A 243 -16.82 -7.75 5.95
CA GLY A 243 -18.22 -8.00 6.30
C GLY A 243 -18.59 -7.68 7.76
N ASP A 244 -17.65 -7.16 8.55
CA ASP A 244 -17.91 -6.82 9.96
C ASP A 244 -18.78 -5.58 10.08
N ASP A 245 -19.51 -5.52 11.18
CA ASP A 245 -20.27 -4.33 11.57
C ASP A 245 -19.34 -3.30 12.22
N VAL A 246 -19.28 -2.11 11.64
CA VAL A 246 -18.52 -0.98 12.15
C VAL A 246 -19.47 0.02 12.80
N LYS A 247 -19.32 0.21 14.12
CA LYS A 247 -20.05 1.22 14.87
C LYS A 247 -19.44 2.59 14.65
N VAL A 248 -20.24 3.51 14.13
CA VAL A 248 -19.84 4.88 13.81
C VAL A 248 -20.72 5.86 14.58
N ASN A 249 -20.10 6.74 15.35
CA ASN A 249 -20.82 7.87 15.94
C ASN A 249 -20.81 9.02 14.93
N VAL A 250 -22.01 9.42 14.49
CA VAL A 250 -22.19 10.45 13.48
C VAL A 250 -22.71 11.74 14.14
N SER A 251 -21.99 12.85 13.97
CA SER A 251 -22.50 14.18 14.32
C SER A 251 -22.84 14.95 13.05
N LEU A 252 -24.13 15.11 12.79
CA LEU A 252 -24.63 15.88 11.64
C LEU A 252 -24.34 17.37 11.79
N LYS A 253 -24.45 17.89 13.02
CA LYS A 253 -24.13 19.28 13.35
C LYS A 253 -22.68 19.64 13.04
N ASN A 254 -21.75 18.79 13.46
CA ASN A 254 -20.32 18.98 13.26
C ASN A 254 -19.79 18.37 11.95
N ARG A 255 -20.63 17.65 11.22
CA ARG A 255 -20.25 16.92 10.01
C ARG A 255 -19.07 15.99 10.25
N THR A 256 -19.09 15.23 11.36
CA THR A 256 -18.02 14.30 11.72
C THR A 256 -18.53 12.87 11.88
N MET A 257 -17.64 11.92 11.51
CA MET A 257 -17.81 10.51 11.79
C MET A 257 -16.65 10.06 12.69
N ASN A 258 -16.98 9.38 13.78
CA ASN A 258 -16.00 8.85 14.74
C ASN A 258 -16.16 7.33 14.83
N LEU A 259 -15.08 6.60 14.58
CA LEU A 259 -15.07 5.14 14.66
C LEU A 259 -13.73 4.62 15.17
N ARG A 260 -13.77 3.48 15.86
CA ARG A 260 -12.58 2.79 16.34
C ARG A 260 -12.00 1.92 15.22
N ILE A 261 -10.71 2.06 14.96
CA ILE A 261 -9.97 1.28 13.95
C ILE A 261 -8.81 0.57 14.62
N ALA A 262 -8.66 -0.71 14.30
CA ALA A 262 -7.55 -1.56 14.75
C ALA A 262 -6.20 -1.13 14.14
N PRO A 263 -5.07 -1.59 14.67
CA PRO A 263 -3.76 -1.36 14.06
C PRO A 263 -3.74 -1.76 12.58
N TYR A 264 -3.22 -0.87 11.71
CA TYR A 264 -3.22 -1.02 10.26
C TYR A 264 -4.59 -1.37 9.65
N GLY A 265 -5.67 -1.00 10.36
CA GLY A 265 -7.03 -1.35 9.98
C GLY A 265 -7.47 -0.72 8.68
N VAL A 266 -8.28 -1.47 7.94
CA VAL A 266 -8.86 -1.12 6.65
C VAL A 266 -10.37 -1.14 6.76
N VAL A 267 -11.00 -0.01 6.41
CA VAL A 267 -12.46 0.14 6.48
C VAL A 267 -12.97 0.77 5.19
N TRP A 268 -13.84 0.07 4.47
CA TRP A 268 -14.57 0.58 3.32
C TRP A 268 -16.07 0.54 3.61
N LEU A 269 -16.71 1.70 3.69
CA LEU A 269 -18.13 1.82 4.02
C LEU A 269 -18.89 2.41 2.83
N LYS A 270 -20.02 1.83 2.50
CA LYS A 270 -20.99 2.44 1.59
C LYS A 270 -21.81 3.46 2.40
N LEU A 271 -21.79 4.73 1.93
CA LEU A 271 -22.50 5.83 2.54
C LEU A 271 -23.91 5.98 1.96
#